data_76ffeffb8b94cbefe6d1241c630f275d
#
_entry.id   76ffeffb8b94cbefe6d1241c630f275d
#
_cell.length_a   1.000
_cell.length_b   1.000
_cell.length_c   1.000
_cell.angle_alpha   90.00
_cell.angle_beta   90.00
_cell.angle_gamma   90.00
#
_symmetry.space_group_name_H-M   'P 1'
#
loop_
_entity.id
_entity.type
_entity.pdbx_description
1 polymer ?
#
loop_
_entity_poly.entity_id
_entity_poly.type
_entity_poly.pdbx_seq_one_letter_code
_entity_poly.pdbx_strand_id
1 'polypeptide(L)'
;MKGGNVEVICGSGIGKTSMAIGKGIAALTRQKKVIMIQFLKGSQNQVGLDILEVLEPRLKVFRFEKADTYFENLSPEEKQEELINIRNGFNFARKVVTTGECDLLILDEVLGVLERNIVTVEEFEKLIGGKEDYMGLILTGKVFPKQLRSYVDAISTIEYVEV
;
A
#
# COMPACT_ATOMS: atom_id res chain seq x y z
N MET A 1 -14.51 -4.98 21.17
CA MET A 1 -13.94 -5.34 19.84
C MET A 1 -12.70 -4.53 19.61
N LYS A 2 -11.60 -5.16 19.27
CA LYS A 2 -10.45 -4.42 18.80
C LYS A 2 -10.82 -3.81 17.43
N GLY A 3 -10.63 -2.51 17.30
CA GLY A 3 -10.74 -1.83 16.03
C GLY A 3 -9.72 -2.36 15.00
N GLY A 4 -9.81 -1.94 13.78
CA GLY A 4 -8.87 -2.30 12.74
C GLY A 4 -7.47 -1.79 13.05
N ASN A 5 -6.48 -2.67 12.97
CA ASN A 5 -5.09 -2.33 13.26
C ASN A 5 -4.40 -1.67 12.09
N VAL A 6 -3.42 -0.84 12.38
CA VAL A 6 -2.46 -0.33 11.41
C VAL A 6 -1.19 -1.18 11.50
N GLU A 7 -0.91 -1.92 10.45
CA GLU A 7 0.25 -2.81 10.36
C GLU A 7 1.22 -2.34 9.29
N VAL A 8 2.51 -2.45 9.58
CA VAL A 8 3.59 -2.15 8.64
C VAL A 8 4.34 -3.44 8.33
N ILE A 9 4.62 -3.67 7.05
CA ILE A 9 5.49 -4.74 6.58
C ILE A 9 6.64 -4.07 5.82
N CYS A 10 7.83 -4.07 6.39
CA CYS A 10 8.98 -3.36 5.82
C CYS A 10 10.24 -4.24 5.78
N GLY A 11 11.34 -3.68 5.30
CA GLY A 11 12.63 -4.35 5.22
C GLY A 11 13.13 -4.58 3.81
N SER A 12 14.35 -5.11 3.71
CA SER A 12 15.06 -5.36 2.44
C SER A 12 14.68 -6.67 1.77
N GLY A 13 14.02 -7.56 2.47
CA GLY A 13 13.69 -8.89 1.97
C GLY A 13 12.55 -8.91 0.96
N ILE A 14 12.43 -10.04 0.27
CA ILE A 14 11.37 -10.32 -0.69
C ILE A 14 10.16 -10.88 0.07
N GLY A 15 8.95 -10.63 -0.43
CA GLY A 15 7.72 -11.23 0.12
C GLY A 15 6.80 -10.28 0.86
N LYS A 16 7.14 -9.00 0.95
CA LYS A 16 6.29 -7.99 1.60
C LYS A 16 4.90 -7.90 0.93
N THR A 17 4.87 -7.79 -0.39
CA THR A 17 3.62 -7.76 -1.15
C THR A 17 2.83 -9.05 -0.99
N SER A 18 3.49 -10.20 -1.07
CA SER A 18 2.85 -11.52 -0.90
C SER A 18 2.25 -11.67 0.49
N MET A 19 2.94 -11.21 1.52
CA MET A 19 2.42 -11.22 2.89
C MET A 19 1.17 -10.34 3.03
N ALA A 20 1.21 -9.14 2.44
CA ALA A 20 0.05 -8.22 2.45
C ALA A 20 -1.15 -8.84 1.72
N ILE A 21 -0.93 -9.44 0.55
CA ILE A 21 -1.97 -10.15 -0.20
C ILE A 21 -2.54 -11.31 0.62
N GLY A 22 -1.69 -12.11 1.25
CA GLY A 22 -2.10 -13.21 2.11
C GLY A 22 -3.00 -12.75 3.26
N LYS A 23 -2.67 -11.62 3.89
CA LYS A 23 -3.51 -10.99 4.92
C LYS A 23 -4.84 -10.51 4.35
N GLY A 24 -4.84 -9.97 3.13
CA GLY A 24 -6.05 -9.58 2.40
C GLY A 24 -6.97 -10.77 2.15
N ILE A 25 -6.43 -11.87 1.65
CA ILE A 25 -7.19 -13.11 1.42
C ILE A 25 -7.75 -13.66 2.73
N ALA A 26 -6.96 -13.65 3.81
CA ALA A 26 -7.44 -14.05 5.14
C ALA A 26 -8.61 -13.18 5.62
N ALA A 27 -8.60 -11.89 5.32
CA ALA A 27 -9.72 -10.99 5.63
C ALA A 27 -11.00 -11.37 4.87
N LEU A 28 -10.88 -11.82 3.61
CA LEU A 28 -12.03 -12.29 2.82
C LEU A 28 -12.71 -13.50 3.47
N THR A 29 -11.96 -14.38 4.11
CA THR A 29 -12.54 -15.55 4.82
C THR A 29 -13.41 -15.11 5.99
N ARG A 30 -13.21 -13.91 6.51
CA ARG A 30 -14.00 -13.27 7.55
C ARG A 30 -15.08 -12.33 6.98
N GLN A 31 -15.41 -12.48 5.72
CA GLN A 31 -16.41 -11.70 4.99
C GLN A 31 -16.09 -10.19 4.93
N LYS A 32 -14.84 -9.83 5.04
CA LYS A 32 -14.37 -8.45 4.95
C LYS A 32 -14.15 -8.03 3.51
N LYS A 33 -14.35 -6.76 3.22
CA LYS A 33 -14.07 -6.16 1.92
C LYS A 33 -12.67 -5.55 1.93
N VAL A 34 -11.86 -5.87 0.91
CA VAL A 34 -10.46 -5.45 0.81
C VAL A 34 -10.24 -4.60 -0.42
N ILE A 35 -9.53 -3.49 -0.24
CA ILE A 35 -9.00 -2.68 -1.34
C ILE A 35 -7.47 -2.67 -1.21
N MET A 36 -6.78 -2.90 -2.32
CA MET A 36 -5.33 -2.80 -2.42
C MET A 36 -4.96 -1.75 -3.46
N ILE A 37 -4.09 -0.83 -3.08
CA ILE A 37 -3.52 0.17 -3.98
C ILE A 37 -2.02 -0.09 -4.06
N GLN A 38 -1.51 -0.31 -5.26
CA GLN A 38 -0.08 -0.56 -5.49
C GLN A 38 0.61 0.68 -6.06
N PHE A 39 1.74 1.03 -5.48
CA PHE A 39 2.59 2.14 -5.87
C PHE A 39 3.93 1.66 -6.40
N LEU A 40 4.55 2.43 -7.28
CA LEU A 40 5.93 2.29 -7.76
C LEU A 40 6.24 0.97 -8.49
N LYS A 41 5.23 0.28 -8.99
CA LYS A 41 5.42 -1.08 -9.55
C LYS A 41 5.39 -1.16 -11.06
N GLY A 42 5.21 -0.14 -11.82
CA GLY A 42 5.10 -0.25 -13.26
C GLY A 42 4.32 -1.48 -13.76
N SER A 43 4.12 -1.63 -15.05
CA SER A 43 3.36 -2.75 -15.63
C SER A 43 4.08 -4.10 -15.60
N GLN A 44 5.39 -4.11 -15.38
CA GLN A 44 6.21 -5.34 -15.46
C GLN A 44 5.97 -6.35 -14.33
N ASN A 45 5.42 -5.91 -13.21
CA ASN A 45 5.19 -6.76 -12.04
C ASN A 45 3.74 -7.25 -11.92
N GLN A 46 3.05 -7.39 -13.04
CA GLN A 46 1.67 -7.88 -13.06
C GLN A 46 1.55 -9.40 -12.93
N VAL A 47 2.67 -10.12 -13.00
CA VAL A 47 2.68 -11.58 -12.91
C VAL A 47 2.07 -12.03 -11.59
N GLY A 48 0.99 -12.78 -11.69
CA GLY A 48 0.27 -13.31 -10.53
C GLY A 48 -0.84 -12.42 -9.97
N LEU A 49 -0.97 -11.18 -10.42
CA LEU A 49 -2.07 -10.31 -9.97
C LEU A 49 -3.38 -10.58 -10.72
N ASP A 50 -3.32 -11.11 -11.91
CA ASP A 50 -4.51 -11.46 -12.70
C ASP A 50 -5.41 -12.45 -11.94
N ILE A 51 -4.82 -13.32 -11.13
CA ILE A 51 -5.59 -14.25 -10.31
C ILE A 51 -6.43 -13.53 -9.26
N LEU A 52 -6.03 -12.33 -8.82
CA LEU A 52 -6.77 -11.56 -7.83
C LEU A 52 -8.08 -10.98 -8.41
N GLU A 53 -8.19 -10.86 -9.73
CA GLU A 53 -9.42 -10.42 -10.38
C GLU A 53 -10.59 -11.38 -10.10
N VAL A 54 -10.31 -12.67 -9.90
CA VAL A 54 -11.32 -13.67 -9.52
C VAL A 54 -11.97 -13.36 -8.18
N LEU A 55 -11.30 -12.56 -7.34
CA LEU A 55 -11.76 -12.21 -6.00
C LEU A 55 -12.64 -10.96 -5.99
N GLU A 56 -12.76 -10.26 -7.12
CA GLU A 56 -13.64 -9.11 -7.21
C GLU A 56 -15.11 -9.52 -7.05
N PRO A 57 -15.95 -8.64 -6.48
CA PRO A 57 -15.64 -7.31 -5.95
C PRO A 57 -15.15 -7.29 -4.50
N ARG A 58 -14.91 -8.44 -3.88
CA ARG A 58 -14.55 -8.54 -2.47
C ARG A 58 -13.12 -8.08 -2.19
N LEU A 59 -12.20 -8.31 -3.12
CA LEU A 59 -10.84 -7.76 -3.13
C LEU A 59 -10.60 -7.10 -4.47
N LYS A 60 -10.29 -5.80 -4.45
CA LYS A 60 -9.98 -5.02 -5.66
C LYS A 60 -8.58 -4.46 -5.58
N VAL A 61 -7.83 -4.57 -6.67
CA VAL A 61 -6.49 -4.00 -6.80
C VAL A 61 -6.53 -2.81 -7.76
N PHE A 62 -5.95 -1.70 -7.33
CA PHE A 62 -5.86 -0.47 -8.11
C PHE A 62 -4.40 -0.11 -8.34
N ARG A 63 -4.10 0.32 -9.55
CA ARG A 63 -2.81 0.89 -9.95
C ARG A 63 -3.08 2.16 -10.73
N PHE A 64 -2.46 3.24 -10.32
CA PHE A 64 -2.60 4.55 -10.96
C PHE A 64 -1.46 4.85 -11.92
N GLU A 65 -0.31 4.23 -11.70
CA GLU A 65 0.86 4.38 -12.55
C GLU A 65 0.68 3.63 -13.86
N LYS A 66 1.16 4.23 -14.95
CA LYS A 66 0.96 3.72 -16.32
C LYS A 66 2.26 3.33 -17.01
N ALA A 67 3.42 3.70 -16.43
CA ALA A 67 4.71 3.42 -17.04
C ALA A 67 5.02 1.92 -17.08
N ASP A 68 5.75 1.51 -18.13
CA ASP A 68 6.14 0.13 -18.35
C ASP A 68 7.40 -0.28 -17.59
N THR A 69 8.06 0.65 -16.94
CA THR A 69 9.31 0.44 -16.24
C THR A 69 9.28 1.09 -14.85
N TYR A 70 10.30 0.82 -14.05
CA TYR A 70 10.43 1.41 -12.71
C TYR A 70 10.61 2.93 -12.79
N PHE A 71 10.10 3.63 -11.78
CA PHE A 71 10.12 5.08 -11.69
C PHE A 71 11.53 5.66 -11.89
N GLU A 72 12.55 5.03 -11.32
CA GLU A 72 13.95 5.48 -11.41
C GLU A 72 14.49 5.51 -12.84
N ASN A 73 13.95 4.65 -13.72
CA ASN A 73 14.41 4.51 -15.10
C ASN A 73 13.64 5.39 -16.10
N LEU A 74 12.69 6.17 -15.61
CA LEU A 74 11.89 7.04 -16.45
C LEU A 74 12.64 8.32 -16.85
N SER A 75 12.30 8.86 -18.03
CA SER A 75 12.75 10.21 -18.43
C SER A 75 12.18 11.28 -17.49
N PRO A 76 12.75 12.51 -17.46
CA PRO A 76 12.20 13.59 -16.63
C PRO A 76 10.72 13.89 -16.93
N GLU A 77 10.32 13.86 -18.20
CA GLU A 77 8.92 14.08 -18.60
C GLU A 77 8.01 12.95 -18.12
N GLU A 78 8.43 11.71 -18.31
CA GLU A 78 7.69 10.53 -17.83
C GLU A 78 7.56 10.52 -16.31
N LYS A 79 8.62 10.95 -15.59
CA LYS A 79 8.56 11.10 -14.13
C LYS A 79 7.50 12.11 -13.70
N GLN A 80 7.37 13.23 -14.42
CA GLN A 80 6.35 14.23 -14.09
C GLN A 80 4.94 13.67 -14.24
N GLU A 81 4.69 12.90 -15.31
CA GLU A 81 3.40 12.24 -15.51
C GLU A 81 3.12 11.20 -14.42
N GLU A 82 4.11 10.38 -14.09
CA GLU A 82 3.96 9.36 -13.04
C GLU A 82 3.81 9.97 -11.65
N LEU A 83 4.42 11.11 -11.36
CA LEU A 83 4.19 11.83 -10.10
C LEU A 83 2.71 12.21 -9.94
N ILE A 84 2.07 12.65 -11.01
CA ILE A 84 0.63 12.95 -10.99
C ILE A 84 -0.17 11.68 -10.72
N ASN A 85 0.17 10.57 -11.37
CA ASN A 85 -0.50 9.29 -11.19
C ASN A 85 -0.33 8.76 -9.76
N ILE A 86 0.88 8.85 -9.20
CA ILE A 86 1.17 8.46 -7.81
C ILE A 86 0.36 9.31 -6.83
N ARG A 87 0.32 10.63 -7.03
CA ARG A 87 -0.50 11.53 -6.20
C ARG A 87 -1.98 11.20 -6.31
N ASN A 88 -2.47 10.86 -7.48
CA ASN A 88 -3.86 10.41 -7.66
C ASN A 88 -4.14 9.14 -6.88
N GLY A 89 -3.20 8.19 -6.87
CA GLY A 89 -3.30 6.97 -6.07
C GLY A 89 -3.35 7.26 -4.57
N PHE A 90 -2.52 8.16 -4.09
CA PHE A 90 -2.53 8.58 -2.69
C PHE A 90 -3.82 9.32 -2.31
N ASN A 91 -4.32 10.19 -3.18
CA ASN A 91 -5.60 10.88 -2.97
C ASN A 91 -6.78 9.90 -2.97
N PHE A 92 -6.73 8.86 -3.80
CA PHE A 92 -7.72 7.78 -3.76
C PHE A 92 -7.66 7.02 -2.43
N ALA A 93 -6.47 6.72 -1.92
CA ALA A 93 -6.31 6.11 -0.59
C ALA A 93 -6.96 6.97 0.51
N ARG A 94 -6.73 8.27 0.47
CA ARG A 94 -7.38 9.21 1.41
C ARG A 94 -8.90 9.17 1.31
N LYS A 95 -9.43 9.13 0.10
CA LYS A 95 -10.88 9.01 -0.13
C LYS A 95 -11.43 7.71 0.46
N VAL A 96 -10.77 6.58 0.19
CA VAL A 96 -11.16 5.27 0.74
C VAL A 96 -11.20 5.29 2.26
N VAL A 97 -10.18 5.88 2.88
CA VAL A 97 -10.07 6.00 4.33
C VAL A 97 -11.21 6.86 4.90
N THR A 98 -11.46 8.03 4.31
CA THR A 98 -12.46 8.97 4.84
C THR A 98 -13.91 8.54 4.59
N THR A 99 -14.16 7.78 3.52
CA THR A 99 -15.50 7.28 3.19
C THR A 99 -15.79 5.89 3.76
N GLY A 100 -14.78 5.20 4.28
CA GLY A 100 -14.95 3.86 4.86
C GLY A 100 -15.39 2.82 3.84
N GLU A 101 -14.88 2.88 2.61
CA GLU A 101 -15.33 2.01 1.51
C GLU A 101 -14.93 0.54 1.66
N CYS A 102 -14.02 0.21 2.56
CA CYS A 102 -13.58 -1.17 2.80
C CYS A 102 -13.29 -1.43 4.27
N ASP A 103 -13.10 -2.69 4.62
CA ASP A 103 -12.73 -3.12 5.96
C ASP A 103 -11.22 -3.22 6.14
N LEU A 104 -10.48 -3.46 5.06
CA LEU A 104 -9.02 -3.52 5.03
C LEU A 104 -8.50 -2.81 3.79
N LEU A 105 -7.64 -1.82 4.00
CA LEU A 105 -6.93 -1.11 2.95
C LEU A 105 -5.46 -1.51 2.97
N ILE A 106 -4.95 -1.98 1.84
CA ILE A 106 -3.54 -2.32 1.65
C ILE A 106 -2.91 -1.27 0.74
N LEU A 107 -1.88 -0.59 1.23
CA LEU A 107 -1.11 0.38 0.47
C LEU A 107 0.28 -0.22 0.21
N ASP A 108 0.42 -0.89 -0.93
CA ASP A 108 1.63 -1.60 -1.29
C ASP A 108 2.68 -0.65 -1.88
N GLU A 109 3.91 -0.70 -1.34
CA GLU A 109 5.03 0.20 -1.66
C GLU A 109 4.78 1.69 -1.34
N VAL A 110 3.80 2.01 -0.54
CA VAL A 110 3.51 3.39 -0.15
C VAL A 110 4.64 4.03 0.65
N LEU A 111 5.42 3.25 1.39
CA LEU A 111 6.59 3.76 2.11
C LEU A 111 7.67 4.27 1.15
N GLY A 112 7.76 3.70 -0.04
CA GLY A 112 8.63 4.20 -1.10
C GLY A 112 8.19 5.56 -1.64
N VAL A 113 6.90 5.83 -1.66
CA VAL A 113 6.34 7.14 -2.03
C VAL A 113 6.74 8.20 -0.99
N LEU A 114 6.69 7.85 0.28
CA LEU A 114 7.12 8.69 1.38
C LEU A 114 8.65 8.92 1.35
N GLU A 115 9.42 7.87 1.12
CA GLU A 115 10.90 7.91 1.04
C GLU A 115 11.37 8.85 -0.09
N ARG A 116 10.65 8.91 -1.20
CA ARG A 116 10.94 9.80 -2.33
C ARG A 116 10.39 11.22 -2.17
N ASN A 117 9.81 11.54 -1.01
CA ASN A 117 9.20 12.83 -0.72
C ASN A 117 8.08 13.23 -1.70
N ILE A 118 7.43 12.26 -2.33
CA ILE A 118 6.26 12.51 -3.18
C ILE A 118 5.06 12.90 -2.32
N VAL A 119 4.96 12.34 -1.13
CA VAL A 119 4.03 12.77 -0.08
C VAL A 119 4.83 13.09 1.19
N THR A 120 4.28 13.98 2.01
CA THR A 120 4.93 14.39 3.26
C THR A 120 4.56 13.48 4.42
N VAL A 121 5.35 13.51 5.48
CA VAL A 121 5.05 12.81 6.74
C VAL A 121 3.69 13.27 7.29
N GLU A 122 3.40 14.56 7.23
CA GLU A 122 2.14 15.15 7.70
C GLU A 122 0.93 14.61 6.91
N GLU A 123 1.07 14.46 5.60
CA GLU A 123 0.02 13.86 4.77
C GLU A 123 -0.22 12.40 5.18
N PHE A 124 0.85 11.68 5.50
CA PHE A 124 0.78 10.30 5.96
C PHE A 124 0.11 10.17 7.34
N GLU A 125 0.48 11.04 8.27
CA GLU A 125 -0.15 11.11 9.60
C GLU A 125 -1.65 11.35 9.48
N LYS A 126 -2.05 12.28 8.62
CA LYS A 126 -3.47 12.57 8.35
C LYS A 126 -4.19 11.37 7.73
N LEU A 127 -3.53 10.64 6.83
CA LEU A 127 -4.10 9.44 6.23
C LEU A 127 -4.40 8.40 7.31
N ILE A 128 -3.40 8.06 8.13
CA ILE A 128 -3.55 7.05 9.17
C ILE A 128 -4.55 7.49 10.24
N GLY A 129 -4.46 8.76 10.66
CA GLY A 129 -5.34 9.32 11.70
C GLY A 129 -6.78 9.49 11.25
N GLY A 130 -7.04 9.57 9.94
CA GLY A 130 -8.38 9.76 9.38
C GLY A 130 -9.16 8.47 9.15
N LYS A 131 -8.56 7.30 9.39
CA LYS A 131 -9.26 6.03 9.18
C LYS A 131 -10.34 5.79 10.25
N GLU A 132 -11.39 5.14 9.85
CA GLU A 132 -12.40 4.64 10.77
C GLU A 132 -11.82 3.55 11.69
N ASP A 133 -12.32 3.47 12.91
CA ASP A 133 -11.79 2.54 13.93
C ASP A 133 -11.86 1.07 13.51
N TYR A 134 -12.88 0.69 12.75
CA TYR A 134 -13.05 -0.68 12.27
C TYR A 134 -12.12 -1.05 11.12
N MET A 135 -11.61 -0.05 10.39
CA MET A 135 -10.80 -0.27 9.19
C MET A 135 -9.39 -0.67 9.56
N GLY A 136 -8.93 -1.81 9.01
CA GLY A 136 -7.53 -2.20 9.03
C GLY A 136 -6.75 -1.50 7.92
N LEU A 137 -5.47 -1.24 8.18
CA LEU A 137 -4.56 -0.61 7.23
C LEU A 137 -3.24 -1.38 7.22
N ILE A 138 -2.77 -1.76 6.04
CA ILE A 138 -1.45 -2.40 5.85
C ILE A 138 -0.61 -1.50 4.94
N LEU A 139 0.58 -1.15 5.42
CA LEU A 139 1.54 -0.31 4.71
C LEU A 139 2.79 -1.14 4.42
N THR A 140 3.26 -1.16 3.17
CA THR A 140 4.50 -1.87 2.85
C THR A 140 5.56 -0.96 2.23
N GLY A 141 6.82 -1.37 2.33
CA GLY A 141 7.96 -0.71 1.73
C GLY A 141 9.27 -1.11 2.40
N LYS A 142 10.36 -0.43 2.06
CA LYS A 142 11.69 -0.75 2.60
C LYS A 142 11.91 -0.21 4.00
N VAL A 143 11.66 1.08 4.19
CA VAL A 143 11.98 1.81 5.42
C VAL A 143 10.74 2.44 6.00
N PHE A 144 10.52 2.23 7.29
CA PHE A 144 9.45 2.89 8.02
C PHE A 144 10.04 3.98 8.91
N PRO A 145 9.63 5.26 8.75
CA PRO A 145 10.15 6.38 9.54
C PRO A 145 9.83 6.24 11.03
N LYS A 146 10.82 6.50 11.89
CA LYS A 146 10.63 6.42 13.34
C LYS A 146 9.54 7.35 13.86
N GLN A 147 9.39 8.53 13.25
CA GLN A 147 8.40 9.53 13.66
C GLN A 147 6.96 9.06 13.45
N LEU A 148 6.73 8.03 12.65
CA LEU A 148 5.39 7.46 12.43
C LEU A 148 5.07 6.27 13.33
N ARG A 149 6.00 5.83 14.18
CA ARG A 149 5.79 4.65 15.04
C ARG A 149 4.61 4.76 15.98
N SER A 150 4.32 5.95 16.47
CA SER A 150 3.17 6.16 17.35
C SER A 150 1.81 5.99 16.68
N TYR A 151 1.78 5.99 15.34
CA TYR A 151 0.56 5.85 14.54
C TYR A 151 0.24 4.41 14.15
N VAL A 152 1.12 3.46 14.44
CA VAL A 152 0.96 2.06 14.00
C VAL A 152 0.92 1.11 15.18
N ASP A 153 0.23 -0.02 14.99
CA ASP A 153 0.03 -1.02 16.03
C ASP A 153 1.05 -2.15 15.97
N ALA A 154 1.58 -2.46 14.78
CA ALA A 154 2.55 -3.53 14.59
C ALA A 154 3.47 -3.26 13.42
N ILE A 155 4.72 -3.68 13.55
CA ILE A 155 5.72 -3.61 12.49
C ILE A 155 6.35 -4.98 12.34
N SER A 156 6.27 -5.55 11.12
CA SER A 156 6.98 -6.77 10.73
C SER A 156 8.10 -6.40 9.77
N THR A 157 9.30 -6.91 10.02
CA THR A 157 10.45 -6.68 9.16
C THR A 157 10.87 -7.98 8.48
N ILE A 158 11.00 -7.94 7.15
CA ILE A 158 11.48 -9.06 6.34
C ILE A 158 12.90 -8.76 5.90
N GLU A 159 13.84 -9.60 6.30
CA GLU A 159 15.23 -9.48 5.95
C GLU A 159 15.66 -10.58 4.97
N TYR A 160 16.49 -10.20 4.02
CA TYR A 160 17.18 -11.17 3.17
C TYR A 160 18.50 -11.57 3.84
N VAL A 161 18.68 -12.87 4.06
CA VAL A 161 19.92 -13.43 4.61
C VAL A 161 20.52 -14.37 3.58
N GLU A 162 21.70 -14.02 3.09
CA GLU A 162 22.48 -14.90 2.19
C GLU A 162 23.20 -15.95 3.02
N VAL A 163 23.04 -17.22 2.64
CA VAL A 163 23.66 -18.37 3.32
C VAL A 163 24.69 -19.06 2.44
#